data_db26e71900ad56f86ee56e2bff03f186
#
_entry.id   db26e71900ad56f86ee56e2bff03f186
#
_cell.length_a   1.000
_cell.length_b   1.000
_cell.length_c   1.000
_cell.angle_alpha   90.00
_cell.angle_beta   90.00
_cell.angle_gamma   90.00
#
_symmetry.space_group_name_H-M   'P 1'
#
loop_
_entity.id
_entity.type
_entity.pdbx_description
1 polymer ?
#
loop_
_entity_poly.entity_id
_entity_poly.type
_entity_poly.pdbx_seq_one_letter_code
_entity_poly.pdbx_strand_id
1 'polypeptide(L)'
;MASGPKLDGAGLAKMATLDEATAAVQRLHGIVERMAIAVRSQQNTAQFGAQIRRSGSPLVGLLKGQFGMIADQVSALLLIATRGGGDQAKLRSMREAVAQIRTQVEIAVMKTKENHAVEEDNAAN
;
A
#
# COMPACT_ATOMS: atom_id res chain seq x y z
N MET A 1 17.48 22.66 5.91
CA MET A 1 16.17 23.28 5.81
C MET A 1 15.09 22.24 6.11
N ALA A 2 14.23 22.54 7.04
CA ALA A 2 13.17 21.61 7.40
C ALA A 2 12.09 21.63 6.31
N SER A 3 11.71 20.46 5.83
CA SER A 3 10.68 20.32 4.80
C SER A 3 9.40 19.73 5.39
N GLY A 4 9.09 20.09 6.60
CA GLY A 4 7.89 19.61 7.27
C GLY A 4 8.08 19.59 8.78
N PRO A 5 7.02 19.25 9.52
CA PRO A 5 7.11 19.20 10.96
C PRO A 5 8.02 18.06 11.42
N LYS A 6 8.71 18.29 12.53
CA LYS A 6 9.43 17.21 13.18
C LYS A 6 8.43 16.24 13.81
N LEU A 7 8.79 14.98 13.80
CA LEU A 7 7.97 13.92 14.39
C LEU A 7 8.67 13.37 15.63
N ASP A 8 7.87 12.94 16.61
CA ASP A 8 8.39 12.22 17.75
C ASP A 8 8.87 10.82 17.35
N GLY A 9 9.45 10.06 18.30
CA GLY A 9 9.98 8.74 17.98
C GLY A 9 8.95 7.76 17.45
N ALA A 10 7.74 7.80 17.99
CA ALA A 10 6.65 6.95 17.51
C ALA A 10 6.23 7.34 16.11
N GLY A 11 6.18 8.65 15.81
CA GLY A 11 5.86 9.14 14.49
C GLY A 11 6.89 8.76 13.45
N LEU A 12 8.18 8.83 13.81
CA LEU A 12 9.26 8.41 12.92
C LEU A 12 9.18 6.92 12.60
N ALA A 13 8.87 6.09 13.59
CA ALA A 13 8.72 4.65 13.39
C ALA A 13 7.55 4.35 12.46
N LYS A 14 6.41 5.03 12.67
CA LYS A 14 5.25 4.87 11.79
C LYS A 14 5.55 5.32 10.37
N MET A 15 6.27 6.43 10.20
CA MET A 15 6.63 6.92 8.88
C MET A 15 7.56 5.96 8.15
N ALA A 16 8.49 5.33 8.87
CA ALA A 16 9.35 4.32 8.24
C ALA A 16 8.53 3.16 7.70
N THR A 17 7.54 2.69 8.47
CA THR A 17 6.63 1.64 8.04
C THR A 17 5.83 2.09 6.80
N LEU A 18 5.31 3.31 6.84
CA LEU A 18 4.50 3.84 5.74
C LEU A 18 5.32 4.08 4.47
N ASP A 19 6.58 4.45 4.61
CA ASP A 19 7.47 4.60 3.45
C ASP A 19 7.72 3.26 2.77
N GLU A 20 7.92 2.20 3.55
CA GLU A 20 8.03 0.85 2.99
C GLU A 20 6.72 0.42 2.34
N ALA A 21 5.59 0.73 2.98
CA ALA A 21 4.27 0.41 2.43
C ALA A 21 4.04 1.14 1.11
N THR A 22 4.44 2.40 1.01
CA THR A 22 4.30 3.17 -0.22
C THR A 22 5.07 2.51 -1.37
N ALA A 23 6.31 2.09 -1.10
CA ALA A 23 7.12 1.41 -2.11
C ALA A 23 6.48 0.08 -2.54
N ALA A 24 5.95 -0.69 -1.57
CA ALA A 24 5.29 -1.95 -1.86
C ALA A 24 4.01 -1.76 -2.68
N VAL A 25 3.23 -0.72 -2.37
CA VAL A 25 2.02 -0.41 -3.13
C VAL A 25 2.35 -0.04 -4.57
N GLN A 26 3.44 0.68 -4.78
CA GLN A 26 3.89 1.00 -6.15
C GLN A 26 4.26 -0.25 -6.92
N ARG A 27 4.92 -1.22 -6.26
CA ARG A 27 5.23 -2.51 -6.90
C ARG A 27 3.95 -3.27 -7.25
N LEU A 28 2.98 -3.29 -6.35
CA LEU A 28 1.68 -3.93 -6.61
C LEU A 28 0.98 -3.27 -7.80
N HIS A 29 0.98 -1.94 -7.83
CA HIS A 29 0.41 -1.19 -8.95
C HIS A 29 1.08 -1.59 -10.27
N GLY A 30 2.41 -1.68 -10.26
CA GLY A 30 3.16 -2.09 -11.46
C GLY A 30 2.79 -3.48 -11.95
N ILE A 31 2.60 -4.42 -11.02
CA ILE A 31 2.21 -5.79 -11.38
C ILE A 31 0.81 -5.79 -12.01
N VAL A 32 -0.13 -5.07 -11.40
CA VAL A 32 -1.51 -4.98 -11.91
C VAL A 32 -1.52 -4.34 -13.31
N GLU A 33 -0.72 -3.30 -13.53
CA GLU A 33 -0.66 -2.65 -14.85
C GLU A 33 -0.01 -3.54 -15.91
N ARG A 34 0.97 -4.36 -15.54
CA ARG A 34 1.51 -5.36 -16.46
C ARG A 34 0.48 -6.43 -16.80
N MET A 35 -0.33 -6.81 -15.83
CA MET A 35 -1.45 -7.72 -16.10
C MET A 35 -2.44 -7.09 -17.08
N ALA A 36 -2.72 -5.79 -16.94
CA ALA A 36 -3.60 -5.08 -17.86
C ALA A 36 -3.10 -5.15 -19.30
N ILE A 37 -1.79 -4.99 -19.47
CA ILE A 37 -1.18 -5.10 -20.79
C ILE A 37 -1.34 -6.52 -21.34
N ALA A 38 -1.10 -7.53 -20.50
CA ALA A 38 -1.23 -8.93 -20.92
C ALA A 38 -2.67 -9.26 -21.31
N VAL A 39 -3.64 -8.76 -20.56
CA VAL A 39 -5.07 -8.97 -20.87
C VAL A 39 -5.40 -8.35 -22.22
N ARG A 40 -4.97 -7.12 -22.46
CA ARG A 40 -5.21 -6.43 -23.74
C ARG A 40 -4.57 -7.16 -24.92
N SER A 41 -3.39 -7.72 -24.68
CA SER A 41 -2.62 -8.40 -25.72
C SER A 41 -2.97 -9.88 -25.84
N GLN A 42 -3.95 -10.34 -25.07
CA GLN A 42 -4.39 -11.74 -25.04
C GLN A 42 -3.26 -12.70 -24.70
N GLN A 43 -2.37 -12.27 -23.82
CA GLN A 43 -1.27 -13.07 -23.34
C GLN A 43 -1.66 -13.81 -22.06
N ASN A 44 -0.84 -14.78 -21.67
CA ASN A 44 -1.06 -15.58 -20.48
C ASN A 44 -0.94 -14.69 -19.22
N THR A 45 -1.92 -14.79 -18.32
CA THR A 45 -1.99 -13.99 -17.10
C THR A 45 -1.75 -14.82 -15.84
N ALA A 46 -1.43 -16.09 -15.97
CA ALA A 46 -1.36 -17.02 -14.83
C ALA A 46 -0.33 -16.60 -13.76
N GLN A 47 0.77 -15.94 -14.16
CA GLN A 47 1.83 -15.58 -13.23
C GLN A 47 1.48 -14.39 -12.33
N PHE A 48 0.49 -13.57 -12.69
CA PHE A 48 0.26 -12.30 -11.99
C PHE A 48 -0.31 -12.49 -10.60
N GLY A 49 -1.18 -13.49 -10.40
CA GLY A 49 -1.69 -13.79 -9.07
C GLY A 49 -0.59 -14.14 -8.07
N ALA A 50 0.36 -14.97 -8.50
CA ALA A 50 1.50 -15.34 -7.65
C ALA A 50 2.41 -14.14 -7.37
N GLN A 51 2.61 -13.26 -8.36
CA GLN A 51 3.42 -12.06 -8.16
C GLN A 51 2.78 -11.11 -7.17
N ILE A 52 1.46 -10.89 -7.28
CA ILE A 52 0.71 -10.06 -6.33
C ILE A 52 0.86 -10.62 -4.93
N ARG A 53 0.70 -11.93 -4.76
CA ARG A 53 0.80 -12.56 -3.44
C ARG A 53 2.20 -12.43 -2.87
N ARG A 54 3.22 -12.64 -3.70
CA ARG A 54 4.62 -12.55 -3.27
C ARG A 54 4.97 -11.14 -2.79
N SER A 55 4.47 -10.12 -3.47
CA SER A 55 4.71 -8.73 -3.08
C SER A 55 3.82 -8.26 -1.94
N GLY A 56 2.59 -8.77 -1.87
CA GLY A 56 1.62 -8.30 -0.90
C GLY A 56 1.68 -8.96 0.46
N SER A 57 2.08 -10.24 0.54
CA SER A 57 2.13 -10.95 1.82
C SER A 57 3.07 -10.28 2.84
N PRO A 58 4.30 -9.88 2.46
CA PRO A 58 5.15 -9.16 3.41
C PRO A 58 4.55 -7.82 3.85
N LEU A 59 3.80 -7.17 2.97
CA LEU A 59 3.14 -5.91 3.29
C LEU A 59 2.07 -6.09 4.35
N VAL A 60 1.31 -7.17 4.31
CA VAL A 60 0.34 -7.48 5.37
C VAL A 60 1.04 -7.58 6.71
N GLY A 61 2.14 -8.31 6.77
CA GLY A 61 2.91 -8.45 8.01
C GLY A 61 3.46 -7.13 8.52
N LEU A 62 3.94 -6.30 7.60
CA LEU A 62 4.48 -4.97 7.94
C LEU A 62 3.41 -4.07 8.55
N LEU A 63 2.20 -4.09 8.03
CA LEU A 63 1.12 -3.17 8.43
C LEU A 63 0.28 -3.68 9.60
N LYS A 64 0.32 -4.96 9.88
CA LYS A 64 -0.64 -5.63 10.77
C LYS A 64 -0.68 -5.03 12.17
N GLY A 65 0.46 -4.62 12.72
CA GLY A 65 0.54 -4.14 14.09
C GLY A 65 -0.01 -2.74 14.30
N GLN A 66 0.26 -1.82 13.38
CA GLN A 66 -0.07 -0.40 13.54
C GLN A 66 -1.12 0.08 12.55
N PHE A 67 -1.31 -0.59 11.44
CA PHE A 67 -2.21 -0.18 10.38
C PHE A 67 -3.05 -1.37 9.94
N GLY A 68 -3.75 -1.98 10.92
CA GLY A 68 -4.49 -3.22 10.70
C GLY A 68 -5.57 -3.12 9.62
N MET A 69 -6.23 -1.96 9.52
CA MET A 69 -7.26 -1.78 8.51
C MET A 69 -6.66 -1.82 7.09
N ILE A 70 -5.49 -1.20 6.91
CA ILE A 70 -4.81 -1.24 5.63
C ILE A 70 -4.30 -2.67 5.35
N ALA A 71 -3.79 -3.35 6.38
CA ALA A 71 -3.38 -4.75 6.25
C ALA A 71 -4.54 -5.63 5.76
N ASP A 72 -5.75 -5.40 6.29
CA ASP A 72 -6.94 -6.13 5.86
C ASP A 72 -7.28 -5.85 4.40
N GLN A 73 -7.09 -4.61 3.95
CA GLN A 73 -7.32 -4.25 2.55
C GLN A 73 -6.32 -4.95 1.63
N VAL A 74 -5.06 -5.05 2.05
CA VAL A 74 -4.05 -5.79 1.29
C VAL A 74 -4.41 -7.27 1.23
N SER A 75 -4.83 -7.85 2.37
CA SER A 75 -5.29 -9.26 2.40
C SER A 75 -6.44 -9.50 1.44
N ALA A 76 -7.38 -8.56 1.35
CA ALA A 76 -8.49 -8.65 0.39
C ALA A 76 -7.99 -8.66 -1.05
N LEU A 77 -6.99 -7.83 -1.36
CA LEU A 77 -6.36 -7.82 -2.68
C LEU A 77 -5.75 -9.19 -3.00
N LEU A 78 -5.07 -9.81 -2.03
CA LEU A 78 -4.46 -11.12 -2.23
C LEU A 78 -5.50 -12.18 -2.53
N LEU A 79 -6.67 -12.11 -1.87
CA LEU A 79 -7.76 -13.04 -2.14
C LEU A 79 -8.30 -12.86 -3.56
N ILE A 80 -8.47 -11.61 -4.00
CA ILE A 80 -8.91 -11.33 -5.37
C ILE A 80 -7.91 -11.91 -6.37
N ALA A 81 -6.62 -11.71 -6.12
CA ALA A 81 -5.56 -12.16 -7.03
C ALA A 81 -5.51 -13.67 -7.18
N THR A 82 -5.90 -14.41 -6.15
CA THR A 82 -5.85 -15.88 -6.16
C THR A 82 -7.20 -16.52 -6.48
N ARG A 83 -8.26 -15.71 -6.60
CA ARG A 83 -9.61 -16.21 -6.91
C ARG A 83 -9.68 -16.59 -8.39
N GLY A 84 -10.47 -17.61 -8.71
CA GLY A 84 -10.79 -17.94 -10.08
C GLY A 84 -11.74 -16.90 -10.67
N GLY A 85 -11.93 -16.94 -11.97
CA GLY A 85 -12.83 -16.05 -12.67
C GLY A 85 -12.18 -15.37 -13.86
N GLY A 86 -12.94 -14.53 -14.55
CA GLY A 86 -12.49 -13.87 -15.75
C GLY A 86 -11.43 -12.80 -15.46
N ASP A 87 -10.47 -12.70 -16.38
CA ASP A 87 -9.35 -11.77 -16.22
C ASP A 87 -9.80 -10.31 -16.17
N GLN A 88 -10.82 -9.94 -16.96
CA GLN A 88 -11.31 -8.56 -17.00
C GLN A 88 -11.89 -8.13 -15.66
N ALA A 89 -12.74 -8.97 -15.07
CA ALA A 89 -13.37 -8.65 -13.78
C ALA A 89 -12.32 -8.64 -12.66
N LYS A 90 -11.41 -9.60 -12.69
CA LYS A 90 -10.33 -9.69 -11.71
C LYS A 90 -9.43 -8.46 -11.79
N LEU A 91 -9.05 -8.04 -12.99
CA LEU A 91 -8.22 -6.86 -13.21
C LEU A 91 -8.89 -5.61 -12.66
N ARG A 92 -10.18 -5.43 -12.94
CA ARG A 92 -10.93 -4.28 -12.42
C ARG A 92 -10.91 -4.25 -10.91
N SER A 93 -11.22 -5.39 -10.29
CA SER A 93 -11.25 -5.46 -8.82
C SER A 93 -9.87 -5.21 -8.20
N MET A 94 -8.81 -5.71 -8.82
CA MET A 94 -7.45 -5.47 -8.32
C MET A 94 -7.03 -4.02 -8.48
N ARG A 95 -7.40 -3.36 -9.57
CA ARG A 95 -7.14 -1.94 -9.76
C ARG A 95 -7.83 -1.10 -8.70
N GLU A 96 -9.09 -1.39 -8.43
CA GLU A 96 -9.85 -0.69 -7.39
C GLU A 96 -9.22 -0.90 -6.02
N ALA A 97 -8.83 -2.14 -5.71
CA ALA A 97 -8.22 -2.46 -4.43
C ALA A 97 -6.89 -1.74 -4.24
N VAL A 98 -6.03 -1.74 -5.26
CA VAL A 98 -4.74 -1.04 -5.19
C VAL A 98 -4.94 0.46 -5.01
N ALA A 99 -5.88 1.06 -5.75
CA ALA A 99 -6.17 2.49 -5.63
C ALA A 99 -6.63 2.83 -4.21
N GLN A 100 -7.48 2.00 -3.63
CA GLN A 100 -7.99 2.20 -2.29
C GLN A 100 -6.90 2.06 -1.23
N ILE A 101 -6.04 1.06 -1.37
CA ILE A 101 -4.89 0.87 -0.48
C ILE A 101 -3.97 2.09 -0.55
N ARG A 102 -3.68 2.58 -1.75
CA ARG A 102 -2.84 3.77 -1.94
C ARG A 102 -3.44 4.97 -1.20
N THR A 103 -4.72 5.21 -1.37
CA THR A 103 -5.40 6.32 -0.70
C THR A 103 -5.31 6.20 0.81
N GLN A 104 -5.51 5.00 1.36
CA GLN A 104 -5.44 4.78 2.79
C GLN A 104 -4.02 4.97 3.34
N VAL A 105 -3.01 4.56 2.59
CA VAL A 105 -1.62 4.82 2.98
C VAL A 105 -1.33 6.32 3.00
N GLU A 106 -1.80 7.05 1.99
CA GLU A 106 -1.64 8.51 1.95
C GLU A 106 -2.31 9.20 3.13
N ILE A 107 -3.53 8.77 3.47
CA ILE A 107 -4.24 9.30 4.64
C ILE A 107 -3.47 8.98 5.91
N ALA A 108 -2.93 7.77 6.04
CA ALA A 108 -2.15 7.39 7.22
C ALA A 108 -0.89 8.23 7.35
N VAL A 109 -0.23 8.55 6.23
CA VAL A 109 0.93 9.46 6.23
C VAL A 109 0.54 10.83 6.76
N MET A 110 -0.56 11.40 6.25
CA MET A 110 -1.03 12.71 6.71
C MET A 110 -1.36 12.71 8.19
N LYS A 111 -2.10 11.69 8.65
CA LYS A 111 -2.49 11.60 10.05
C LYS A 111 -1.28 11.42 10.97
N THR A 112 -0.28 10.65 10.54
CA THR A 112 0.94 10.47 11.31
C THR A 112 1.68 11.77 11.47
N LYS A 113 1.79 12.55 10.40
CA LYS A 113 2.43 13.86 10.46
C LYS A 113 1.71 14.82 11.40
N GLU A 114 0.38 14.80 11.38
CA GLU A 114 -0.42 15.65 12.25
C GLU A 114 -0.36 15.22 13.72
N ASN A 115 -0.53 13.91 13.97
CA ASN A 115 -0.70 13.39 15.33
C ASN A 115 0.62 13.30 16.09
N HIS A 116 1.75 13.24 15.40
CA HIS A 116 3.06 13.06 15.99
C HIS A 116 3.99 14.25 15.78
N ALA A 117 3.45 15.37 15.30
CA ALA A 117 4.24 16.57 15.11
C ALA A 117 4.72 17.12 16.45
N VAL A 118 5.97 17.53 16.49
CA VAL A 118 6.56 18.21 17.64
C VAL A 118 6.61 19.70 17.32
N GLU A 119 6.03 20.52 18.21
CA GLU A 119 6.03 21.96 18.02
C GLU A 119 7.40 22.54 18.32
N GLU A 120 8.03 23.09 17.30
CA GLU A 120 9.36 23.71 17.47
C GLU A 120 9.31 24.96 18.33
N ASP A 121 8.20 25.70 18.26
CA ASP A 121 8.02 26.92 19.05
C ASP A 121 8.10 26.65 20.54
N ASN A 122 7.55 25.53 20.98
CA ASN A 122 7.63 25.14 22.37
C ASN A 122 9.07 24.84 22.79
N ALA A 123 9.87 24.32 21.89
CA ALA A 123 11.27 24.03 22.18
C ALA A 123 12.11 25.32 22.28
N ALA A 124 11.69 26.38 21.59
CA ALA A 124 12.39 27.65 21.61
C ALA A 124 12.11 28.45 22.90
N ASN A 125 11.03 28.14 23.56
CA ASN A 125 10.63 28.83 24.79
C ASN A 125 11.15 28.12 26.01
#